data_e3d87dc6e8b0224a7577cdfab0c3788d
#
_entry.id   e3d87dc6e8b0224a7577cdfab0c3788d
#
_cell.length_a   1.000
_cell.length_b   1.000
_cell.length_c   1.000
_cell.angle_alpha   90.00
_cell.angle_beta   90.00
_cell.angle_gamma   90.00
#
_symmetry.space_group_name_H-M   'P 1'
#
loop_
_entity.id
_entity.type
_entity.pdbx_description
1 polymer ?
#
loop_
_entity_poly.entity_id
_entity_poly.type
_entity_poly.pdbx_seq_one_letter_code
_entity_poly.pdbx_strand_id
1 'polypeptide(L)'
;MTALTPQALIGFIDLTDLSDQCSESTIMTLCATAISSPVQPASLCLWPQFVSLAQRTLGQSLPVATVINFPHGGDDIEFVLTDLDEAISDGADEIDLVFPWRAFLAGDTALAFDMIAAAKERCGSRLLKIILETGALPHAEAIRAASLCALDAGADFLKTSTGKIEVGATEAAAQIMLETIRDHGNTAGFKASGGLRTFAQAERYYTLFETICGMPATKERFRIGASALFETLIKETGRPS
;
A
#
# COMPACT_ATOMS: atom_id res chain seq x y z
N MET A 1 -16.44 1.27 20.65
CA MET A 1 -15.94 1.56 19.29
C MET A 1 -17.15 1.78 18.39
N THR A 2 -17.15 2.84 17.58
CA THR A 2 -18.21 3.06 16.58
C THR A 2 -18.06 2.02 15.49
N ALA A 3 -19.15 1.37 15.06
CA ALA A 3 -19.10 0.37 14.00
C ALA A 3 -18.54 1.01 12.71
N LEU A 4 -17.64 0.32 12.02
CA LEU A 4 -17.14 0.75 10.73
C LEU A 4 -18.31 0.77 9.73
N THR A 5 -18.40 1.85 8.97
CA THR A 5 -19.42 1.98 7.91
C THR A 5 -18.76 1.93 6.53
N PRO A 6 -19.47 1.53 5.46
CA PRO A 6 -18.95 1.59 4.09
C PRO A 6 -18.40 2.97 3.74
N GLN A 7 -19.06 4.03 4.18
CA GLN A 7 -18.61 5.41 3.95
C GLN A 7 -17.30 5.72 4.68
N ALA A 8 -17.17 5.33 5.95
CA ALA A 8 -15.93 5.54 6.71
C ALA A 8 -14.75 4.76 6.11
N LEU A 9 -15.01 3.55 5.58
CA LEU A 9 -13.99 2.71 4.95
C LEU A 9 -13.35 3.35 3.72
N ILE A 10 -14.08 4.17 2.96
CA ILE A 10 -13.55 4.90 1.80
C ILE A 10 -12.30 5.71 2.18
N GLY A 11 -12.31 6.35 3.36
CA GLY A 11 -11.19 7.15 3.85
C GLY A 11 -9.90 6.38 4.13
N PHE A 12 -9.94 5.05 4.12
CA PHE A 12 -8.77 4.18 4.26
C PHE A 12 -8.27 3.58 2.94
N ILE A 13 -8.95 3.88 1.82
CA ILE A 13 -8.58 3.29 0.53
C ILE A 13 -7.46 4.10 -0.13
N ASP A 14 -6.39 3.42 -0.51
CA ASP A 14 -5.51 3.87 -1.58
C ASP A 14 -6.18 3.41 -2.89
N LEU A 15 -6.87 4.35 -3.56
CA LEU A 15 -7.60 4.05 -4.79
C LEU A 15 -6.60 3.77 -5.91
N THR A 16 -6.57 2.51 -6.34
CA THR A 16 -5.47 1.96 -7.13
C THR A 16 -5.88 1.66 -8.57
N ASP A 17 -5.12 2.15 -9.55
CA ASP A 17 -5.13 1.61 -10.91
C ASP A 17 -3.70 1.31 -11.37
N LEU A 18 -3.37 0.03 -11.35
CA LEU A 18 -2.11 -0.56 -11.83
C LEU A 18 -2.42 -1.61 -12.91
N SER A 19 -3.53 -1.46 -13.63
CA SER A 19 -3.89 -2.32 -14.76
C SER A 19 -2.98 -2.05 -15.97
N ASP A 20 -2.81 -3.06 -16.82
CA ASP A 20 -2.05 -2.93 -18.06
C ASP A 20 -2.81 -2.09 -19.13
N GLN A 21 -4.08 -1.79 -18.88
CA GLN A 21 -4.94 -0.97 -19.75
C GLN A 21 -5.07 0.47 -19.26
N CYS A 22 -4.28 0.85 -18.25
CA CYS A 22 -4.26 2.20 -17.70
C CYS A 22 -3.87 3.21 -18.78
N SER A 23 -4.58 4.33 -18.86
CA SER A 23 -4.38 5.40 -19.83
C SER A 23 -4.59 6.76 -19.18
N GLU A 24 -4.11 7.84 -19.80
CA GLU A 24 -4.34 9.20 -19.30
C GLU A 24 -5.83 9.48 -19.05
N SER A 25 -6.72 9.03 -19.96
CA SER A 25 -8.16 9.24 -19.82
C SER A 25 -8.76 8.47 -18.65
N THR A 26 -8.29 7.24 -18.37
CA THR A 26 -8.73 6.48 -17.19
C THR A 26 -8.22 7.11 -15.90
N ILE A 27 -6.99 7.63 -15.87
CA ILE A 27 -6.44 8.35 -14.73
C ILE A 27 -7.19 9.65 -14.46
N MET A 28 -7.50 10.45 -15.49
CA MET A 28 -8.29 11.66 -15.32
C MET A 28 -9.67 11.35 -14.74
N THR A 29 -10.32 10.28 -15.21
CA THR A 29 -11.60 9.80 -14.69
C THR A 29 -11.47 9.36 -13.23
N LEU A 30 -10.40 8.65 -12.88
CA LEU A 30 -10.12 8.20 -11.51
C LEU A 30 -9.91 9.39 -10.57
N CYS A 31 -9.16 10.40 -10.98
CA CYS A 31 -8.97 11.65 -10.24
C CYS A 31 -10.31 12.36 -10.00
N ALA A 32 -11.13 12.53 -11.05
CA ALA A 32 -12.44 13.16 -10.94
C ALA A 32 -13.36 12.38 -9.98
N THR A 33 -13.35 11.04 -10.05
CA THR A 33 -14.13 10.18 -9.16
C THR A 33 -13.67 10.32 -7.69
N ALA A 34 -12.37 10.37 -7.45
CA ALA A 34 -11.82 10.53 -6.11
C ALA A 34 -12.19 11.87 -5.48
N ILE A 35 -12.11 12.98 -6.25
CA ILE A 35 -12.45 14.33 -5.78
C ILE A 35 -13.95 14.46 -5.51
N SER A 36 -14.80 13.89 -6.37
CA SER A 36 -16.25 13.98 -6.26
C SER A 36 -16.87 13.05 -5.22
N SER A 37 -16.07 12.13 -4.65
CA SER A 37 -16.55 11.22 -3.62
C SER A 37 -16.94 11.97 -2.33
N PRO A 38 -18.08 11.61 -1.69
CA PRO A 38 -18.51 12.21 -0.42
C PRO A 38 -17.47 12.09 0.70
N VAL A 39 -16.70 11.02 0.69
CA VAL A 39 -15.48 10.83 1.49
C VAL A 39 -14.35 10.56 0.52
N GLN A 40 -13.29 11.34 0.57
CA GLN A 40 -12.13 11.14 -0.29
C GLN A 40 -11.37 9.88 0.14
N PRO A 41 -10.81 9.10 -0.79
CA PRO A 41 -9.87 8.03 -0.48
C PRO A 41 -8.61 8.59 0.21
N ALA A 42 -7.80 7.74 0.80
CA ALA A 42 -6.59 8.16 1.50
C ALA A 42 -5.50 8.64 0.53
N SER A 43 -5.37 7.99 -0.63
CA SER A 43 -4.47 8.38 -1.73
C SER A 43 -4.98 7.81 -3.06
N LEU A 44 -4.38 8.27 -4.18
CA LEU A 44 -4.38 7.51 -5.43
C LEU A 44 -3.08 6.73 -5.55
N CYS A 45 -3.13 5.48 -6.02
CA CYS A 45 -1.96 4.65 -6.26
C CYS A 45 -1.89 4.24 -7.73
N LEU A 46 -0.88 4.73 -8.45
CA LEU A 46 -0.80 4.72 -9.91
C LEU A 46 0.55 4.21 -10.40
N TRP A 47 0.63 3.87 -11.68
CA TRP A 47 1.90 3.66 -12.36
C TRP A 47 2.75 4.94 -12.37
N PRO A 48 4.10 4.86 -12.31
CA PRO A 48 4.99 6.02 -12.25
C PRO A 48 4.74 7.04 -13.35
N GLN A 49 4.54 6.61 -14.60
CA GLN A 49 4.31 7.49 -15.74
C GLN A 49 3.07 8.39 -15.65
N PHE A 50 2.15 8.11 -14.72
CA PHE A 50 0.92 8.89 -14.52
C PHE A 50 0.96 9.82 -13.29
N VAL A 51 2.03 9.77 -12.50
CA VAL A 51 2.16 10.60 -11.28
C VAL A 51 2.04 12.08 -11.60
N SER A 52 2.83 12.57 -12.55
CA SER A 52 2.83 13.98 -12.96
C SER A 52 1.47 14.44 -13.50
N LEU A 53 0.76 13.57 -14.24
CA LEU A 53 -0.61 13.86 -14.69
C LEU A 53 -1.60 13.97 -13.52
N ALA A 54 -1.55 13.00 -12.58
CA ALA A 54 -2.40 12.98 -11.42
C ALA A 54 -2.16 14.22 -10.52
N GLN A 55 -0.92 14.58 -10.27
CA GLN A 55 -0.55 15.77 -9.50
C GLN A 55 -1.10 17.06 -10.11
N ARG A 56 -0.96 17.23 -11.43
CA ARG A 56 -1.55 18.40 -12.11
C ARG A 56 -3.07 18.43 -12.04
N THR A 57 -3.72 17.28 -12.02
CA THR A 57 -5.19 17.15 -12.00
C THR A 57 -5.77 17.35 -10.59
N LEU A 58 -5.09 16.79 -9.58
CA LEU A 58 -5.55 16.81 -8.18
C LEU A 58 -5.09 18.06 -7.43
N GLY A 59 -3.97 18.64 -7.83
CA GLY A 59 -3.28 19.66 -7.04
C GLY A 59 -2.88 19.08 -5.68
N GLN A 60 -3.26 19.76 -4.60
CA GLN A 60 -2.99 19.29 -3.23
C GLN A 60 -4.22 18.63 -2.57
N SER A 61 -5.23 18.28 -3.36
CA SER A 61 -6.49 17.75 -2.82
C SER A 61 -6.36 16.35 -2.26
N LEU A 62 -5.44 15.54 -2.80
CA LEU A 62 -5.27 14.14 -2.46
C LEU A 62 -3.83 13.70 -2.73
N PRO A 63 -3.18 12.94 -1.81
CA PRO A 63 -1.86 12.39 -2.05
C PRO A 63 -1.83 11.42 -3.24
N VAL A 64 -0.72 11.45 -3.99
CA VAL A 64 -0.44 10.51 -5.08
C VAL A 64 0.65 9.54 -4.63
N ALA A 65 0.30 8.27 -4.56
CA ALA A 65 1.20 7.15 -4.34
C ALA A 65 1.61 6.54 -5.69
N THR A 66 2.83 6.03 -5.77
CA THR A 66 3.26 5.23 -6.92
C THR A 66 4.04 3.99 -6.47
N VAL A 67 4.27 3.09 -7.42
CA VAL A 67 4.98 1.84 -7.18
C VAL A 67 6.36 1.88 -7.81
N ILE A 68 7.36 1.32 -7.14
CA ILE A 68 8.71 1.12 -7.68
C ILE A 68 9.18 -0.33 -7.47
N ASN A 69 10.16 -0.79 -8.24
CA ASN A 69 10.57 -2.20 -8.28
C ASN A 69 9.41 -3.15 -8.59
N PHE A 70 8.36 -2.65 -9.24
CA PHE A 70 7.05 -3.30 -9.35
C PHE A 70 6.84 -3.91 -10.74
N PRO A 71 6.25 -5.13 -10.82
CA PRO A 71 5.76 -5.94 -9.72
C PRO A 71 6.77 -6.97 -9.20
N HIS A 72 7.97 -7.04 -9.76
CA HIS A 72 8.82 -8.22 -9.67
C HIS A 72 9.67 -8.30 -8.40
N GLY A 73 9.95 -7.19 -7.72
CA GLY A 73 10.84 -7.18 -6.55
C GLY A 73 12.25 -7.65 -6.94
N GLY A 74 12.88 -6.95 -7.86
CA GLY A 74 14.27 -7.20 -8.29
C GLY A 74 15.27 -6.81 -7.20
N ASP A 75 16.54 -7.13 -7.44
CA ASP A 75 17.65 -6.97 -6.50
C ASP A 75 18.66 -5.87 -6.88
N ASP A 76 18.39 -5.14 -7.97
CA ASP A 76 19.21 -4.02 -8.42
C ASP A 76 18.87 -2.72 -7.67
N ILE A 77 19.66 -2.40 -6.64
CA ILE A 77 19.46 -1.21 -5.80
C ILE A 77 19.59 0.08 -6.61
N GLU A 78 20.56 0.19 -7.51
CA GLU A 78 20.80 1.39 -8.31
C GLU A 78 19.62 1.68 -9.24
N PHE A 79 19.06 0.63 -9.85
CA PHE A 79 17.85 0.75 -10.66
C PHE A 79 16.66 1.23 -9.81
N VAL A 80 16.45 0.63 -8.62
CA VAL A 80 15.38 1.02 -7.70
C VAL A 80 15.50 2.48 -7.26
N LEU A 81 16.72 2.95 -6.96
CA LEU A 81 16.94 4.32 -6.54
C LEU A 81 16.75 5.31 -7.69
N THR A 82 17.06 4.92 -8.91
CA THR A 82 16.79 5.73 -10.10
C THR A 82 15.29 5.89 -10.33
N ASP A 83 14.54 4.79 -10.31
CA ASP A 83 13.07 4.82 -10.41
C ASP A 83 12.43 5.68 -9.30
N LEU A 84 12.99 5.60 -8.09
CA LEU A 84 12.54 6.39 -6.94
C LEU A 84 12.76 7.89 -7.16
N ASP A 85 13.95 8.27 -7.63
CA ASP A 85 14.28 9.67 -7.90
C ASP A 85 13.37 10.26 -8.99
N GLU A 86 13.06 9.49 -10.03
CA GLU A 86 12.10 9.88 -11.07
C GLU A 86 10.69 10.04 -10.49
N ALA A 87 10.22 9.08 -9.71
CA ALA A 87 8.90 9.16 -9.08
C ALA A 87 8.76 10.38 -8.15
N ILE A 88 9.80 10.70 -7.38
CA ILE A 88 9.85 11.90 -6.54
C ILE A 88 9.85 13.17 -7.37
N SER A 89 10.61 13.21 -8.45
CA SER A 89 10.67 14.35 -9.40
C SER A 89 9.32 14.60 -10.07
N ASP A 90 8.56 13.54 -10.36
CA ASP A 90 7.21 13.60 -10.92
C ASP A 90 6.15 14.03 -9.89
N GLY A 91 6.52 14.12 -8.63
CA GLY A 91 5.69 14.63 -7.54
C GLY A 91 4.98 13.57 -6.72
N ALA A 92 5.46 12.32 -6.67
CA ALA A 92 4.89 11.31 -5.79
C ALA A 92 4.99 11.74 -4.31
N ASP A 93 3.88 11.62 -3.57
CA ASP A 93 3.81 11.90 -2.13
C ASP A 93 4.09 10.64 -1.30
N GLU A 94 3.79 9.46 -1.84
CA GLU A 94 3.93 8.16 -1.19
C GLU A 94 4.54 7.16 -2.18
N ILE A 95 5.40 6.28 -1.68
CA ILE A 95 6.10 5.26 -2.49
C ILE A 95 5.77 3.88 -1.95
N ASP A 96 5.27 3.01 -2.82
CA ASP A 96 5.04 1.57 -2.55
C ASP A 96 6.16 0.77 -3.23
N LEU A 97 7.22 0.42 -2.49
CA LEU A 97 8.39 -0.34 -2.97
C LEU A 97 8.17 -1.84 -2.82
N VAL A 98 8.38 -2.61 -3.89
CA VAL A 98 8.34 -4.08 -3.79
C VAL A 98 9.65 -4.60 -3.20
N PHE A 99 9.51 -5.35 -2.12
CA PHE A 99 10.58 -6.04 -1.40
C PHE A 99 11.33 -7.03 -2.32
N PRO A 100 12.66 -7.12 -2.26
CA PRO A 100 13.43 -8.06 -3.08
C PRO A 100 13.33 -9.49 -2.52
N TRP A 101 12.11 -10.03 -2.47
CA TRP A 101 11.78 -11.26 -1.76
C TRP A 101 12.54 -12.50 -2.25
N ARG A 102 12.95 -12.53 -3.55
CA ARG A 102 13.75 -13.66 -4.07
C ARG A 102 15.16 -13.66 -3.52
N ALA A 103 15.84 -12.52 -3.51
CA ALA A 103 17.17 -12.37 -2.91
C ALA A 103 17.11 -12.64 -1.41
N PHE A 104 16.10 -12.11 -0.72
CA PHE A 104 15.86 -12.35 0.70
C PHE A 104 15.70 -13.85 1.02
N LEU A 105 14.88 -14.57 0.26
CA LEU A 105 14.70 -16.03 0.43
C LEU A 105 15.95 -16.85 0.06
N ALA A 106 16.80 -16.31 -0.81
CA ALA A 106 18.11 -16.90 -1.11
C ALA A 106 19.17 -16.64 -0.02
N GLY A 107 18.82 -15.88 1.03
CA GLY A 107 19.68 -15.58 2.18
C GLY A 107 20.36 -14.22 2.13
N ASP A 108 20.16 -13.43 1.07
CA ASP A 108 20.70 -12.07 0.95
C ASP A 108 19.79 -11.06 1.67
N THR A 109 19.75 -11.16 2.97
CA THR A 109 18.96 -10.26 3.82
C THR A 109 19.58 -8.86 3.91
N ALA A 110 20.90 -8.75 3.75
CA ALA A 110 21.60 -7.47 3.75
C ALA A 110 21.18 -6.60 2.57
N LEU A 111 21.12 -7.18 1.37
CA LEU A 111 20.63 -6.47 0.18
C LEU A 111 19.21 -5.91 0.39
N ALA A 112 18.31 -6.70 0.96
CA ALA A 112 16.94 -6.27 1.21
C ALA A 112 16.88 -5.10 2.20
N PHE A 113 17.67 -5.17 3.28
CA PHE A 113 17.80 -4.08 4.25
C PHE A 113 18.38 -2.82 3.60
N ASP A 114 19.51 -2.93 2.90
CA ASP A 114 20.21 -1.80 2.29
C ASP A 114 19.34 -1.10 1.24
N MET A 115 18.61 -1.86 0.42
CA MET A 115 17.66 -1.30 -0.55
C MET A 115 16.60 -0.44 0.11
N ILE A 116 15.97 -0.95 1.18
CA ILE A 116 14.89 -0.23 1.88
C ILE A 116 15.46 0.99 2.62
N ALA A 117 16.59 0.84 3.30
CA ALA A 117 17.23 1.93 4.04
C ALA A 117 17.65 3.08 3.10
N ALA A 118 18.25 2.76 1.95
CA ALA A 118 18.61 3.75 0.94
C ALA A 118 17.36 4.41 0.32
N ALA A 119 16.30 3.64 0.04
CA ALA A 119 15.05 4.19 -0.43
C ALA A 119 14.39 5.10 0.61
N LYS A 120 14.41 4.74 1.90
CA LYS A 120 13.87 5.57 2.98
C LYS A 120 14.62 6.90 3.11
N GLU A 121 15.93 6.87 3.03
CA GLU A 121 16.75 8.10 3.05
C GLU A 121 16.35 9.04 1.90
N ARG A 122 16.19 8.51 0.68
CA ARG A 122 15.77 9.29 -0.50
C ARG A 122 14.34 9.79 -0.43
N CYS A 123 13.42 9.03 0.18
CA CYS A 123 12.03 9.46 0.38
C CYS A 123 11.92 10.71 1.28
N GLY A 124 12.87 10.93 2.18
CA GLY A 124 12.81 12.03 3.15
C GLY A 124 11.54 11.95 4.01
N SER A 125 10.67 12.95 3.93
CA SER A 125 9.40 12.99 4.68
C SER A 125 8.24 12.25 4.01
N ARG A 126 8.44 11.70 2.80
CA ARG A 126 7.42 10.93 2.10
C ARG A 126 7.22 9.56 2.73
N LEU A 127 5.99 9.06 2.64
CA LEU A 127 5.69 7.71 3.14
C LEU A 127 6.31 6.64 2.23
N LEU A 128 7.10 5.75 2.84
CA LEU A 128 7.62 4.56 2.20
C LEU A 128 6.85 3.32 2.69
N LYS A 129 6.14 2.65 1.78
CA LYS A 129 5.40 1.42 2.08
C LYS A 129 6.10 0.25 1.39
N ILE A 130 6.43 -0.79 2.14
CA ILE A 130 7.12 -1.97 1.62
C ILE A 130 6.11 -3.07 1.32
N ILE A 131 6.04 -3.46 0.04
CA ILE A 131 5.21 -4.58 -0.43
C ILE A 131 5.99 -5.86 -0.23
N LEU A 132 5.64 -6.64 0.79
CA LEU A 132 6.37 -7.86 1.15
C LEU A 132 6.13 -9.01 0.16
N GLU A 133 5.06 -8.95 -0.64
CA GLU A 133 4.58 -10.03 -1.52
C GLU A 133 4.35 -11.33 -0.72
N THR A 134 3.51 -11.24 0.30
CA THR A 134 3.29 -12.31 1.27
C THR A 134 2.85 -13.63 0.65
N GLY A 135 2.20 -13.59 -0.51
CA GLY A 135 1.83 -14.79 -1.27
C GLY A 135 3.02 -15.57 -1.86
N ALA A 136 4.19 -14.93 -1.96
CA ALA A 136 5.43 -15.55 -2.41
C ALA A 136 6.32 -16.04 -1.24
N LEU A 137 6.03 -15.61 0.00
CA LEU A 137 6.76 -16.04 1.19
C LEU A 137 6.21 -17.37 1.70
N PRO A 138 7.05 -18.42 1.83
CA PRO A 138 6.57 -19.81 1.93
C PRO A 138 5.95 -20.17 3.29
N HIS A 139 6.26 -19.44 4.36
CA HIS A 139 5.80 -19.74 5.73
C HIS A 139 5.82 -18.50 6.63
N ALA A 140 5.17 -18.62 7.79
CA ALA A 140 4.99 -17.54 8.77
C ALA A 140 6.30 -16.88 9.21
N GLU A 141 7.34 -17.64 9.42
CA GLU A 141 8.67 -17.16 9.83
C GLU A 141 9.29 -16.26 8.76
N ALA A 142 9.12 -16.61 7.47
CA ALA A 142 9.60 -15.77 6.38
C ALA A 142 8.85 -14.44 6.30
N ILE A 143 7.52 -14.43 6.51
CA ILE A 143 6.72 -13.20 6.57
C ILE A 143 7.17 -12.34 7.75
N ARG A 144 7.37 -12.93 8.93
CA ARG A 144 7.86 -12.22 10.12
C ARG A 144 9.25 -11.63 9.91
N ALA A 145 10.18 -12.41 9.36
CA ALA A 145 11.54 -11.97 9.11
C ALA A 145 11.60 -10.84 8.06
N ALA A 146 10.83 -10.93 6.97
CA ALA A 146 10.73 -9.87 5.97
C ALA A 146 10.09 -8.60 6.55
N SER A 147 9.07 -8.76 7.41
CA SER A 147 8.44 -7.64 8.12
C SER A 147 9.44 -6.92 9.04
N LEU A 148 10.21 -7.68 9.84
CA LEU A 148 11.25 -7.09 10.71
C LEU A 148 12.33 -6.39 9.89
N CYS A 149 12.84 -7.03 8.84
CA CYS A 149 13.83 -6.42 7.95
C CYS A 149 13.34 -5.08 7.39
N ALA A 150 12.10 -5.01 6.93
CA ALA A 150 11.53 -3.78 6.40
C ALA A 150 11.35 -2.69 7.48
N LEU A 151 10.90 -3.06 8.67
CA LEU A 151 10.73 -2.13 9.80
C LEU A 151 12.07 -1.61 10.32
N ASP A 152 13.06 -2.49 10.49
CA ASP A 152 14.42 -2.12 10.93
C ASP A 152 15.10 -1.18 9.92
N ALA A 153 14.80 -1.33 8.63
CA ALA A 153 15.30 -0.46 7.56
C ALA A 153 14.49 0.86 7.42
N GLY A 154 13.47 1.09 8.25
CA GLY A 154 12.76 2.37 8.34
C GLY A 154 11.48 2.47 7.52
N ALA A 155 10.85 1.36 7.13
CA ALA A 155 9.56 1.39 6.46
C ALA A 155 8.48 2.09 7.29
N ASP A 156 7.73 3.01 6.69
CA ASP A 156 6.58 3.64 7.34
C ASP A 156 5.34 2.74 7.34
N PHE A 157 5.22 1.87 6.33
CA PHE A 157 4.14 0.89 6.20
C PHE A 157 4.66 -0.46 5.73
N LEU A 158 4.03 -1.52 6.21
CA LEU A 158 4.09 -2.84 5.59
C LEU A 158 2.83 -3.06 4.75
N LYS A 159 3.02 -3.46 3.48
CA LYS A 159 1.95 -3.79 2.55
C LYS A 159 2.02 -5.26 2.18
N THR A 160 0.87 -5.93 2.11
CA THR A 160 0.85 -7.39 1.90
C THR A 160 1.34 -7.80 0.52
N SER A 161 0.79 -7.24 -0.55
CA SER A 161 0.91 -7.83 -1.90
C SER A 161 0.86 -6.79 -3.01
N THR A 162 1.46 -7.13 -4.15
CA THR A 162 1.34 -6.37 -5.40
C THR A 162 -0.06 -6.48 -6.01
N GLY A 163 -0.74 -7.61 -5.81
CA GLY A 163 -1.96 -7.98 -6.52
C GLY A 163 -1.71 -8.51 -7.94
N LYS A 164 -0.45 -8.79 -8.31
CA LYS A 164 -0.03 -9.30 -9.62
C LYS A 164 0.32 -10.79 -9.61
N ILE A 165 0.27 -11.44 -8.44
CA ILE A 165 0.37 -12.89 -8.30
C ILE A 165 -0.95 -13.48 -7.80
N GLU A 166 -1.11 -14.80 -7.88
CA GLU A 166 -2.36 -15.50 -7.55
C GLU A 166 -2.80 -15.26 -6.10
N VAL A 167 -1.88 -15.31 -5.15
CA VAL A 167 -2.19 -15.12 -3.73
C VAL A 167 -1.95 -13.67 -3.34
N GLY A 168 -3.04 -12.94 -3.11
CA GLY A 168 -3.03 -11.58 -2.58
C GLY A 168 -2.98 -11.53 -1.05
N ALA A 169 -3.69 -10.57 -0.45
CA ALA A 169 -3.79 -10.45 0.99
C ALA A 169 -4.50 -11.65 1.62
N THR A 170 -3.94 -12.18 2.71
CA THR A 170 -4.58 -13.19 3.56
C THR A 170 -4.62 -12.71 5.00
N GLU A 171 -5.67 -13.08 5.76
CA GLU A 171 -5.79 -12.72 7.17
C GLU A 171 -4.63 -13.29 8.00
N ALA A 172 -4.16 -14.49 7.66
CA ALA A 172 -3.01 -15.12 8.34
C ALA A 172 -1.72 -14.31 8.16
N ALA A 173 -1.40 -13.87 6.93
CA ALA A 173 -0.24 -13.02 6.68
C ALA A 173 -0.41 -11.65 7.37
N ALA A 174 -1.60 -11.05 7.28
CA ALA A 174 -1.91 -9.79 7.92
C ALA A 174 -1.72 -9.85 9.44
N GLN A 175 -2.15 -10.93 10.07
CA GLN A 175 -1.96 -11.15 11.52
C GLN A 175 -0.47 -11.14 11.87
N ILE A 176 0.37 -11.88 11.14
CA ILE A 176 1.81 -11.95 11.39
C ILE A 176 2.46 -10.57 11.24
N MET A 177 2.11 -9.84 10.18
CA MET A 177 2.62 -8.48 9.93
C MET A 177 2.21 -7.51 11.04
N LEU A 178 0.95 -7.54 11.46
CA LEU A 178 0.41 -6.66 12.52
C LEU A 178 1.01 -7.00 13.90
N GLU A 179 1.18 -8.28 14.22
CA GLU A 179 1.91 -8.71 15.43
C GLU A 179 3.34 -8.19 15.40
N THR A 180 4.00 -8.28 14.24
CA THR A 180 5.38 -7.78 14.06
C THR A 180 5.44 -6.24 14.23
N ILE A 181 4.49 -5.49 13.64
CA ILE A 181 4.40 -4.03 13.82
C ILE A 181 4.21 -3.69 15.31
N ARG A 182 3.28 -4.36 15.99
CA ARG A 182 3.04 -4.15 17.43
C ARG A 182 4.29 -4.39 18.25
N ASP A 183 4.96 -5.52 18.04
CA ASP A 183 6.12 -5.94 18.80
C ASP A 183 7.38 -5.09 18.50
N HIS A 184 7.43 -4.47 17.31
CA HIS A 184 8.49 -3.53 16.88
C HIS A 184 8.25 -2.07 17.35
N GLY A 185 7.38 -1.82 18.29
CA GLY A 185 7.12 -0.49 18.84
C GLY A 185 5.82 0.15 18.38
N ASN A 186 5.04 -0.53 17.56
CA ASN A 186 3.68 -0.14 17.14
C ASN A 186 3.61 1.26 16.50
N THR A 187 4.59 1.64 15.67
CA THR A 187 4.66 2.96 15.00
C THR A 187 4.35 2.90 13.50
N ALA A 188 4.72 1.81 12.82
CA ALA A 188 4.47 1.64 11.40
C ALA A 188 3.00 1.35 11.09
N GLY A 189 2.57 1.71 9.88
CA GLY A 189 1.25 1.40 9.36
C GLY A 189 1.19 0.02 8.68
N PHE A 190 -0.03 -0.40 8.40
CA PHE A 190 -0.33 -1.63 7.67
C PHE A 190 -1.24 -1.34 6.48
N LYS A 191 -0.94 -1.94 5.33
CA LYS A 191 -1.77 -1.86 4.11
C LYS A 191 -2.11 -3.26 3.61
N ALA A 192 -3.40 -3.61 3.61
CA ALA A 192 -3.89 -4.82 2.94
C ALA A 192 -4.11 -4.53 1.44
N SER A 193 -3.60 -5.38 0.56
CA SER A 193 -3.81 -5.24 -0.89
C SER A 193 -3.79 -6.59 -1.62
N GLY A 194 -4.51 -6.63 -2.76
CA GLY A 194 -4.67 -7.84 -3.55
C GLY A 194 -5.89 -8.67 -3.17
N GLY A 195 -6.93 -8.65 -4.03
CA GLY A 195 -8.11 -9.48 -3.90
C GLY A 195 -9.27 -8.94 -3.06
N LEU A 196 -9.17 -7.73 -2.49
CA LEU A 196 -10.25 -7.14 -1.70
C LEU A 196 -11.31 -6.48 -2.60
N ARG A 197 -12.55 -6.94 -2.51
CA ARG A 197 -13.66 -6.50 -3.38
C ARG A 197 -14.93 -6.11 -2.63
N THR A 198 -15.08 -6.52 -1.36
CA THR A 198 -16.31 -6.30 -0.59
C THR A 198 -16.01 -5.63 0.74
N PHE A 199 -17.00 -4.90 1.28
CA PHE A 199 -16.94 -4.30 2.61
C PHE A 199 -16.54 -5.33 3.68
N ALA A 200 -17.22 -6.48 3.70
CA ALA A 200 -16.97 -7.53 4.70
C ALA A 200 -15.53 -8.09 4.65
N GLN A 201 -14.88 -8.14 3.48
CA GLN A 201 -13.46 -8.51 3.39
C GLN A 201 -12.58 -7.44 4.02
N ALA A 202 -12.81 -6.18 3.70
CA ALA A 202 -12.04 -5.06 4.21
C ALA A 202 -12.21 -4.84 5.72
N GLU A 203 -13.43 -5.00 6.22
CA GLU A 203 -13.79 -4.91 7.64
C GLU A 203 -13.00 -5.92 8.50
N ARG A 204 -12.72 -7.13 7.98
CA ARG A 204 -11.89 -8.12 8.69
C ARG A 204 -10.47 -7.61 8.93
N TYR A 205 -9.83 -7.00 7.93
CA TYR A 205 -8.49 -6.42 8.11
C TYR A 205 -8.50 -5.20 9.03
N TYR A 206 -9.54 -4.38 8.94
CA TYR A 206 -9.74 -3.26 9.84
C TYR A 206 -9.86 -3.73 11.31
N THR A 207 -10.72 -4.71 11.57
CA THR A 207 -10.92 -5.29 12.90
C THR A 207 -9.64 -5.96 13.41
N LEU A 208 -8.92 -6.66 12.53
CA LEU A 208 -7.66 -7.30 12.86
C LEU A 208 -6.61 -6.26 13.29
N PHE A 209 -6.51 -5.14 12.56
CA PHE A 209 -5.63 -4.03 12.92
C PHE A 209 -5.96 -3.47 14.32
N GLU A 210 -7.21 -3.09 14.55
CA GLU A 210 -7.62 -2.51 15.84
C GLU A 210 -7.40 -3.49 17.01
N THR A 211 -7.67 -4.78 16.78
CA THR A 211 -7.50 -5.82 17.79
C THR A 211 -6.05 -6.05 18.17
N ILE A 212 -5.16 -6.15 17.17
CA ILE A 212 -3.75 -6.49 17.40
C ILE A 212 -2.95 -5.28 17.84
N CYS A 213 -3.13 -4.14 17.18
CA CYS A 213 -2.39 -2.92 17.50
C CYS A 213 -2.97 -2.19 18.73
N GLY A 214 -4.19 -2.56 19.20
CA GLY A 214 -4.80 -2.00 20.40
C GLY A 214 -5.16 -0.51 20.28
N MET A 215 -5.36 -0.01 19.06
CA MET A 215 -5.66 1.40 18.81
C MET A 215 -6.67 1.55 17.67
N PRO A 216 -7.41 2.66 17.60
CA PRO A 216 -8.27 2.96 16.46
C PRO A 216 -7.48 3.08 15.17
N ALA A 217 -8.03 2.57 14.08
CA ALA A 217 -7.44 2.75 12.76
C ALA A 217 -7.55 4.23 12.31
N THR A 218 -6.46 4.76 11.79
CA THR A 218 -6.40 6.05 11.10
C THR A 218 -5.74 5.86 9.73
N LYS A 219 -5.97 6.76 8.79
CA LYS A 219 -5.37 6.63 7.45
C LYS A 219 -3.84 6.72 7.46
N GLU A 220 -3.25 7.22 8.53
CA GLU A 220 -1.80 7.27 8.77
C GLU A 220 -1.24 5.91 9.24
N ARG A 221 -2.12 4.97 9.64
CA ARG A 221 -1.72 3.70 10.24
C ARG A 221 -2.34 2.49 9.57
N PHE A 222 -3.48 2.66 8.88
CA PHE A 222 -4.19 1.57 8.22
C PHE A 222 -4.65 2.02 6.83
N ARG A 223 -4.37 1.20 5.83
CA ARG A 223 -4.77 1.43 4.43
C ARG A 223 -5.28 0.14 3.78
N ILE A 224 -6.03 0.29 2.73
CA ILE A 224 -6.48 -0.78 1.84
C ILE A 224 -6.18 -0.38 0.40
N GLY A 225 -5.37 -1.17 -0.29
CA GLY A 225 -5.13 -0.98 -1.72
C GLY A 225 -6.20 -1.68 -2.56
N ALA A 226 -7.07 -0.92 -3.20
CA ALA A 226 -8.16 -1.49 -3.99
C ALA A 226 -8.68 -0.54 -5.07
N SER A 227 -9.28 -1.13 -6.13
CA SER A 227 -10.06 -0.43 -7.15
C SER A 227 -11.54 -0.83 -7.06
N ALA A 228 -11.86 -2.09 -7.30
CA ALA A 228 -13.24 -2.60 -7.33
C ALA A 228 -14.00 -2.42 -5.99
N LEU A 229 -13.30 -2.48 -4.86
CA LEU A 229 -13.90 -2.22 -3.55
C LEU A 229 -14.42 -0.79 -3.45
N PHE A 230 -13.65 0.20 -3.91
CA PHE A 230 -14.06 1.61 -3.89
C PHE A 230 -15.36 1.82 -4.66
N GLU A 231 -15.46 1.26 -5.87
CA GLU A 231 -16.69 1.34 -6.66
C GLU A 231 -17.88 0.69 -5.97
N THR A 232 -17.66 -0.45 -5.29
CA THR A 232 -18.70 -1.14 -4.51
C THR A 232 -19.20 -0.25 -3.39
N LEU A 233 -18.30 0.36 -2.61
CA LEU A 233 -18.64 1.22 -1.48
C LEU A 233 -19.38 2.48 -1.93
N ILE A 234 -18.97 3.11 -3.02
CA ILE A 234 -19.69 4.28 -3.57
C ILE A 234 -21.12 3.92 -3.97
N LYS A 235 -21.34 2.77 -4.59
CA LYS A 235 -22.68 2.29 -4.95
C LYS A 235 -23.55 1.98 -3.72
N GLU A 236 -22.97 1.47 -2.66
CA GLU A 236 -23.67 1.18 -1.40
C GLU A 236 -24.04 2.46 -0.65
N THR A 237 -23.15 3.47 -0.62
CA THR A 237 -23.39 4.74 0.06
C THR A 237 -24.36 5.67 -0.68
N GLY A 238 -24.51 5.51 -2.00
CA GLY A 238 -25.44 6.29 -2.84
C GLY A 238 -26.87 5.74 -2.89
N ARG A 239 -27.18 4.60 -2.26
CA ARG A 239 -28.54 4.08 -2.15
C ARG A 239 -29.27 4.77 -1.01
N PRO A 240 -30.41 5.49 -1.25
CA PRO A 240 -31.24 5.96 -0.17
C PRO A 240 -31.74 4.76 0.66
N SER A 241 -31.58 4.82 1.96
CA SER A 241 -32.14 3.87 2.95
C SER A 241 -33.65 3.88 2.93
#